data_5d7b8e86ac851c4eff1b382cf22c5d05
#
_entry.id   5d7b8e86ac851c4eff1b382cf22c5d05
#
_cell.length_a   1.000
_cell.length_b   1.000
_cell.length_c   1.000
_cell.angle_alpha   90.00
_cell.angle_beta   90.00
_cell.angle_gamma   90.00
#
_symmetry.space_group_name_H-M   'P 1'
#
loop_
_entity.id
_entity.type
_entity.pdbx_description
1 polymer ?
#
loop_
_entity_poly.entity_id
_entity_poly.type
_entity_poly.pdbx_seq_one_letter_code
_entity_poly.pdbx_strand_id
1 'polypeptide(L)'
;MTDDESGDLASRRGLDDAVVYQPAEDSGLLAEAAVAEAHGRVLEVGTGSGWVAQRIAEERGLDTVGSDLNPHAARQARERGVEGVVADLCSPFRADAFDTVCFNPPYLPTDPDNEWDDWMEHALSGGESGRALIEPFLDDVGRVLAPDGVVLLLVSSLTGYDEVLALAEDAGFSAEPVVEESFPFETLTVLALRRT
;
A
#
# COMPACT_ATOMS: atom_id res chain seq x y z
N MET A 1 -37.43 -20.66 15.43
CA MET A 1 -36.63 -19.80 16.29
C MET A 1 -35.37 -20.60 16.62
N THR A 2 -34.49 -20.59 15.67
CA THR A 2 -33.14 -21.21 15.71
C THR A 2 -32.34 -20.63 14.58
N ASP A 3 -31.08 -20.32 14.86
CA ASP A 3 -29.98 -20.13 13.94
C ASP A 3 -29.70 -18.71 13.42
N ASP A 4 -29.30 -17.82 14.37
CA ASP A 4 -28.49 -16.66 14.05
C ASP A 4 -27.27 -16.52 15.00
N GLU A 5 -26.83 -17.62 15.62
CA GLU A 5 -25.66 -17.61 16.52
C GLU A 5 -24.36 -18.08 15.84
N SER A 6 -24.40 -18.65 14.63
CA SER A 6 -23.19 -19.17 13.98
C SER A 6 -22.33 -18.08 13.31
N GLY A 7 -22.94 -16.99 12.86
CA GLY A 7 -22.22 -15.86 12.26
C GLY A 7 -21.40 -15.04 13.26
N ASP A 8 -21.88 -14.91 14.50
CA ASP A 8 -21.22 -14.12 15.54
C ASP A 8 -19.99 -14.84 16.16
N LEU A 9 -19.95 -16.17 16.12
CA LEU A 9 -18.83 -16.95 16.63
C LEU A 9 -17.62 -16.99 15.68
N ALA A 10 -17.83 -16.83 14.38
CA ALA A 10 -16.77 -16.73 13.41
C ALA A 10 -16.04 -15.37 13.53
N SER A 11 -16.81 -14.29 13.67
CA SER A 11 -16.29 -12.94 13.91
C SER A 11 -15.50 -12.81 15.23
N ARG A 12 -15.88 -13.56 16.25
CA ARG A 12 -15.21 -13.57 17.56
C ARG A 12 -13.95 -14.43 17.61
N ARG A 13 -13.64 -15.23 16.59
CA ARG A 13 -12.50 -16.17 16.54
C ARG A 13 -11.35 -15.74 15.66
N GLY A 14 -11.21 -14.45 15.34
CA GLY A 14 -10.05 -13.96 14.57
C GLY A 14 -10.08 -14.30 13.08
N LEU A 15 -11.27 -14.58 12.49
CA LEU A 15 -11.42 -14.67 11.04
C LEU A 15 -11.25 -13.28 10.36
N ASP A 16 -11.30 -12.20 11.12
CA ASP A 16 -10.98 -10.85 10.65
C ASP A 16 -9.49 -10.73 10.22
N ASP A 17 -8.58 -11.51 10.82
CA ASP A 17 -7.15 -11.51 10.46
C ASP A 17 -6.91 -12.17 9.09
N ALA A 18 -7.78 -13.10 8.67
CA ALA A 18 -7.70 -13.74 7.35
C ALA A 18 -8.23 -12.86 6.20
N VAL A 19 -8.89 -11.75 6.50
CA VAL A 19 -9.52 -10.84 5.54
C VAL A 19 -8.66 -9.61 5.26
N VAL A 20 -7.59 -9.40 6.05
CA VAL A 20 -6.69 -8.25 5.95
C VAL A 20 -5.24 -8.74 5.88
N TYR A 21 -4.50 -8.22 4.89
CA TYR A 21 -3.06 -8.51 4.75
C TYR A 21 -2.31 -8.10 6.01
N GLN A 22 -1.54 -9.03 6.56
CA GLN A 22 -0.72 -8.79 7.73
C GLN A 22 0.72 -8.46 7.32
N PRO A 23 1.46 -7.66 8.13
CA PRO A 23 2.82 -7.24 7.79
C PRO A 23 3.75 -8.44 7.55
N ALA A 24 4.52 -8.36 6.46
CA ALA A 24 5.56 -9.29 6.10
C ALA A 24 6.87 -8.54 5.81
N GLU A 25 7.82 -9.19 5.14
CA GLU A 25 9.12 -8.60 4.82
C GLU A 25 9.00 -7.33 3.96
N ASP A 26 8.09 -7.32 3.00
CA ASP A 26 7.76 -6.17 2.14
C ASP A 26 7.29 -4.95 2.94
N SER A 27 6.38 -5.18 3.89
CA SER A 27 5.90 -4.14 4.80
C SER A 27 7.04 -3.61 5.67
N GLY A 28 7.94 -4.51 6.11
CA GLY A 28 9.14 -4.16 6.87
C GLY A 28 10.05 -3.20 6.11
N LEU A 29 10.33 -3.53 4.85
CA LEU A 29 11.20 -2.76 3.98
C LEU A 29 10.61 -1.38 3.66
N LEU A 30 9.29 -1.31 3.34
CA LEU A 30 8.61 -0.04 3.11
C LEU A 30 8.61 0.83 4.38
N ALA A 31 8.38 0.25 5.56
CA ALA A 31 8.39 0.97 6.81
C ALA A 31 9.78 1.56 7.13
N GLU A 32 10.87 0.81 6.87
CA GLU A 32 12.25 1.30 7.03
C GLU A 32 12.50 2.53 6.15
N ALA A 33 12.18 2.43 4.86
CA ALA A 33 12.31 3.55 3.93
C ALA A 33 11.45 4.75 4.36
N ALA A 34 10.20 4.51 4.77
CA ALA A 34 9.29 5.56 5.19
C ALA A 34 9.74 6.24 6.49
N VAL A 35 10.27 5.50 7.47
CA VAL A 35 10.85 6.09 8.67
C VAL A 35 12.07 6.95 8.35
N ALA A 36 12.88 6.63 7.34
CA ALA A 36 14.02 7.42 6.93
C ALA A 36 13.62 8.70 6.14
N GLU A 37 12.75 8.58 5.17
CA GLU A 37 12.49 9.58 4.14
C GLU A 37 11.20 10.40 4.35
N ALA A 38 10.19 9.88 5.07
CA ALA A 38 8.91 10.55 5.19
C ALA A 38 9.01 11.91 5.92
N HIS A 39 8.21 12.85 5.45
CA HIS A 39 8.07 14.18 6.05
C HIS A 39 6.65 14.71 5.87
N GLY A 40 6.28 15.72 6.64
CA GLY A 40 4.99 16.37 6.57
C GLY A 40 3.81 15.45 6.85
N ARG A 41 2.74 15.59 6.09
CA ARG A 41 1.56 14.73 6.16
C ARG A 41 1.71 13.51 5.27
N VAL A 42 1.45 12.33 5.82
CA VAL A 42 1.71 11.04 5.16
C VAL A 42 0.39 10.35 4.79
N LEU A 43 0.33 9.79 3.58
CA LEU A 43 -0.68 8.83 3.15
C LEU A 43 -0.04 7.47 2.91
N GLU A 44 -0.55 6.42 3.53
CA GLU A 44 -0.28 5.05 3.13
C GLU A 44 -1.48 4.53 2.33
N VAL A 45 -1.26 4.22 1.05
CA VAL A 45 -2.25 3.61 0.16
C VAL A 45 -2.17 2.08 0.29
N GLY A 46 -3.31 1.40 0.35
CA GLY A 46 -3.35 -0.05 0.60
C GLY A 46 -2.79 -0.39 1.98
N THR A 47 -3.24 0.31 3.02
CA THR A 47 -2.63 0.27 4.37
C THR A 47 -2.73 -1.10 5.05
N GLY A 48 -3.59 -2.01 4.56
CA GLY A 48 -3.81 -3.32 5.16
C GLY A 48 -4.14 -3.19 6.65
N SER A 49 -3.33 -3.80 7.49
CA SER A 49 -3.52 -3.72 8.95
C SER A 49 -3.22 -2.33 9.56
N GLY A 50 -2.65 -1.39 8.80
CA GLY A 50 -2.23 -0.07 9.31
C GLY A 50 -0.88 -0.07 10.03
N TRP A 51 -0.10 -1.14 9.90
CA TRP A 51 1.13 -1.30 10.65
C TRP A 51 2.26 -0.35 10.19
N VAL A 52 2.42 -0.14 8.88
CA VAL A 52 3.44 0.80 8.35
C VAL A 52 3.08 2.23 8.73
N ALA A 53 1.81 2.65 8.53
CA ALA A 53 1.32 3.96 8.93
C ALA A 53 1.50 4.21 10.44
N GLN A 54 1.22 3.20 11.29
CA GLN A 54 1.43 3.27 12.74
C GLN A 54 2.92 3.51 13.05
N ARG A 55 3.83 2.76 12.43
CA ARG A 55 5.28 2.92 12.64
C ARG A 55 5.76 4.33 12.29
N ILE A 56 5.31 4.87 11.16
CA ILE A 56 5.67 6.24 10.75
C ILE A 56 5.17 7.24 11.80
N ALA A 57 3.92 7.11 12.25
CA ALA A 57 3.35 8.00 13.25
C ALA A 57 4.09 7.92 14.59
N GLU A 58 4.42 6.72 15.06
CA GLU A 58 5.10 6.52 16.36
C GLU A 58 6.58 6.93 16.34
N GLU A 59 7.34 6.56 15.29
CA GLU A 59 8.77 6.79 15.22
C GLU A 59 9.12 8.21 14.76
N ARG A 60 8.27 8.85 13.95
CA ARG A 60 8.53 10.18 13.39
C ARG A 60 7.61 11.27 13.93
N GLY A 61 6.51 10.90 14.60
CA GLY A 61 5.53 11.86 15.08
C GLY A 61 4.77 12.59 13.96
N LEU A 62 4.65 11.97 12.78
CA LEU A 62 3.99 12.55 11.62
C LEU A 62 2.48 12.27 11.61
N ASP A 63 1.70 13.21 11.06
CA ASP A 63 0.27 13.03 10.79
C ASP A 63 0.10 12.03 9.64
N THR A 64 -0.46 10.85 9.95
CA THR A 64 -0.48 9.72 9.04
C THR A 64 -1.90 9.22 8.82
N VAL A 65 -2.28 9.10 7.55
CA VAL A 65 -3.54 8.55 7.07
C VAL A 65 -3.25 7.20 6.40
N GLY A 66 -4.01 6.18 6.74
CA GLY A 66 -4.00 4.89 6.03
C GLY A 66 -5.28 4.74 5.21
N SER A 67 -5.16 4.46 3.91
CA SER A 67 -6.31 4.18 3.06
C SER A 67 -6.28 2.77 2.51
N ASP A 68 -7.46 2.17 2.34
CA ASP A 68 -7.61 0.83 1.78
C ASP A 68 -8.99 0.66 1.14
N LEU A 69 -9.07 -0.10 0.07
CA LEU A 69 -10.35 -0.46 -0.54
C LEU A 69 -11.17 -1.37 0.39
N ASN A 70 -10.48 -2.20 1.17
CA ASN A 70 -11.07 -3.11 2.14
C ASN A 70 -11.50 -2.36 3.41
N PRO A 71 -12.80 -2.32 3.76
CA PRO A 71 -13.27 -1.63 4.95
C PRO A 71 -12.78 -2.27 6.27
N HIS A 72 -12.42 -3.55 6.26
CA HIS A 72 -11.86 -4.23 7.43
C HIS A 72 -10.43 -3.73 7.70
N ALA A 73 -9.64 -3.50 6.66
CA ALA A 73 -8.30 -2.91 6.75
C ALA A 73 -8.37 -1.49 7.33
N ALA A 74 -9.22 -0.62 6.78
CA ALA A 74 -9.41 0.72 7.30
C ALA A 74 -9.87 0.73 8.78
N ARG A 75 -10.66 -0.26 9.21
CA ARG A 75 -11.03 -0.43 10.62
C ARG A 75 -9.83 -0.82 11.48
N GLN A 76 -9.02 -1.81 11.06
CA GLN A 76 -7.82 -2.23 11.80
C GLN A 76 -6.82 -1.08 11.94
N ALA A 77 -6.62 -0.28 10.90
CA ALA A 77 -5.78 0.92 10.97
C ALA A 77 -6.26 1.89 12.08
N ARG A 78 -7.58 2.12 12.18
CA ARG A 78 -8.15 2.95 13.27
C ARG A 78 -7.92 2.35 14.66
N GLU A 79 -8.01 1.04 14.81
CA GLU A 79 -7.73 0.33 16.06
C GLU A 79 -6.27 0.47 16.49
N ARG A 80 -5.36 0.69 15.52
CA ARG A 80 -3.94 1.03 15.77
C ARG A 80 -3.67 2.52 16.01
N GLY A 81 -4.71 3.36 15.99
CA GLY A 81 -4.58 4.81 16.20
C GLY A 81 -4.21 5.59 14.95
N VAL A 82 -4.29 4.99 13.76
CA VAL A 82 -4.10 5.67 12.48
C VAL A 82 -5.45 6.17 11.95
N GLU A 83 -5.49 7.32 11.27
CA GLU A 83 -6.69 7.76 10.55
C GLU A 83 -6.95 6.83 9.36
N GLY A 84 -7.83 5.83 9.54
CA GLY A 84 -8.17 4.84 8.50
C GLY A 84 -9.31 5.33 7.60
N VAL A 85 -9.14 5.27 6.28
CA VAL A 85 -10.11 5.71 5.28
C VAL A 85 -10.40 4.57 4.29
N VAL A 86 -11.68 4.34 3.98
CA VAL A 86 -12.04 3.42 2.87
C VAL A 86 -11.94 4.20 1.57
N ALA A 87 -11.05 3.77 0.68
CA ALA A 87 -10.73 4.49 -0.55
C ALA A 87 -10.19 3.56 -1.63
N ASP A 88 -10.52 3.87 -2.88
CA ASP A 88 -9.86 3.30 -4.05
C ASP A 88 -8.68 4.20 -4.43
N LEU A 89 -7.46 3.72 -4.16
CA LEU A 89 -6.21 4.44 -4.35
C LEU A 89 -6.26 5.86 -3.76
N CYS A 90 -5.97 6.87 -4.59
CA CYS A 90 -5.94 8.28 -4.17
C CYS A 90 -7.26 9.03 -4.43
N SER A 91 -8.31 8.36 -4.94
CA SER A 91 -9.52 8.99 -5.49
C SER A 91 -10.23 10.00 -4.57
N PRO A 92 -10.41 9.77 -3.24
CA PRO A 92 -11.19 10.69 -2.39
C PRO A 92 -10.38 11.89 -1.87
N PHE A 93 -9.06 11.87 -2.07
CA PHE A 93 -8.21 12.91 -1.49
C PHE A 93 -8.12 14.13 -2.40
N ARG A 94 -8.03 15.31 -1.77
CA ARG A 94 -7.85 16.57 -2.51
C ARG A 94 -6.43 16.70 -3.05
N ALA A 95 -6.26 17.59 -4.02
CA ALA A 95 -4.94 17.93 -4.54
C ALA A 95 -4.01 18.49 -3.45
N ASP A 96 -2.72 18.22 -3.60
CA ASP A 96 -1.63 18.71 -2.74
C ASP A 96 -1.88 18.47 -1.24
N ALA A 97 -2.48 17.31 -0.90
CA ALA A 97 -2.90 17.00 0.48
C ALA A 97 -1.80 16.33 1.31
N PHE A 98 -0.80 15.74 0.67
CA PHE A 98 0.21 14.92 1.34
C PHE A 98 1.62 15.27 0.88
N ASP A 99 2.54 15.33 1.85
CA ASP A 99 3.97 15.55 1.60
C ASP A 99 4.70 14.24 1.31
N THR A 100 4.16 13.14 1.82
CA THR A 100 4.67 11.78 1.56
C THR A 100 3.50 10.85 1.23
N VAL A 101 3.66 10.02 0.20
CA VAL A 101 2.73 8.93 -0.12
C VAL A 101 3.51 7.61 -0.14
N CYS A 102 3.08 6.63 0.64
CA CYS A 102 3.66 5.29 0.68
C CYS A 102 2.70 4.30 0.00
N PHE A 103 3.23 3.36 -0.77
CA PHE A 103 2.43 2.30 -1.38
C PHE A 103 3.22 1.00 -1.49
N ASN A 104 2.68 -0.05 -0.90
CA ASN A 104 3.04 -1.44 -1.16
C ASN A 104 1.91 -2.05 -1.99
N PRO A 105 1.98 -2.03 -3.31
CA PRO A 105 0.92 -2.56 -4.16
C PRO A 105 0.85 -4.08 -4.09
N PRO A 106 -0.31 -4.71 -4.35
CA PRO A 106 -0.36 -6.10 -4.77
C PRO A 106 0.50 -6.29 -6.01
N TYR A 107 1.47 -7.20 -5.97
CA TYR A 107 2.48 -7.34 -7.03
C TYR A 107 2.64 -8.76 -7.56
N LEU A 108 1.94 -9.76 -6.99
CA LEU A 108 2.03 -11.12 -7.50
C LEU A 108 1.35 -11.23 -8.86
N PRO A 109 2.06 -11.69 -9.91
CA PRO A 109 1.40 -12.00 -11.18
C PRO A 109 0.40 -13.13 -10.99
N THR A 110 -0.82 -12.93 -11.42
CA THR A 110 -1.93 -13.87 -11.28
C THR A 110 -2.59 -14.17 -12.62
N ASP A 111 -3.18 -15.36 -12.73
CA ASP A 111 -3.98 -15.73 -13.88
C ASP A 111 -5.44 -15.31 -13.61
N PRO A 112 -6.00 -14.36 -14.39
CA PRO A 112 -7.36 -13.86 -14.18
C PRO A 112 -8.45 -14.96 -14.21
N ASP A 113 -8.19 -16.08 -14.88
CA ASP A 113 -9.14 -17.21 -14.95
C ASP A 113 -9.17 -18.03 -13.64
N ASN A 114 -8.21 -17.81 -12.74
CA ASN A 114 -8.06 -18.53 -11.47
C ASN A 114 -8.17 -17.65 -10.24
N GLU A 115 -8.45 -16.35 -10.36
CA GLU A 115 -8.62 -15.44 -9.25
C GLU A 115 -9.92 -15.74 -8.47
N TRP A 116 -9.80 -15.68 -7.14
CA TRP A 116 -10.92 -15.79 -6.21
C TRP A 116 -11.40 -14.40 -5.85
N ASP A 117 -12.71 -14.19 -5.80
CA ASP A 117 -13.30 -12.91 -5.43
C ASP A 117 -13.32 -12.77 -3.89
N ASP A 118 -12.12 -12.65 -3.27
CA ASP A 118 -11.98 -12.39 -1.86
C ASP A 118 -10.94 -11.29 -1.56
N TRP A 119 -10.98 -10.74 -0.35
CA TRP A 119 -10.11 -9.63 0.04
C TRP A 119 -8.63 -9.98 0.09
N MET A 120 -8.28 -11.24 0.36
CA MET A 120 -6.88 -11.67 0.38
C MET A 120 -6.31 -11.76 -1.03
N GLU A 121 -7.08 -12.26 -1.99
CA GLU A 121 -6.71 -12.25 -3.41
C GLU A 121 -6.49 -10.81 -3.90
N HIS A 122 -7.42 -9.91 -3.62
CA HIS A 122 -7.26 -8.48 -3.95
C HIS A 122 -6.03 -7.83 -3.31
N ALA A 123 -5.60 -8.29 -2.14
CA ALA A 123 -4.42 -7.77 -1.46
C ALA A 123 -3.10 -8.32 -2.03
N LEU A 124 -3.13 -9.38 -2.82
CA LEU A 124 -1.94 -10.06 -3.35
C LEU A 124 -1.83 -9.96 -4.88
N SER A 125 -2.98 -9.98 -5.58
CA SER A 125 -3.02 -10.00 -7.04
C SER A 125 -2.62 -8.66 -7.64
N GLY A 126 -1.52 -8.66 -8.37
CA GLY A 126 -1.10 -7.56 -9.25
C GLY A 126 -1.60 -7.73 -10.69
N GLY A 127 -2.54 -8.64 -10.94
CA GLY A 127 -3.01 -9.01 -12.27
C GLY A 127 -1.95 -9.74 -13.08
N GLU A 128 -2.19 -9.94 -14.37
CA GLU A 128 -1.33 -10.71 -15.27
C GLU A 128 0.14 -10.22 -15.27
N SER A 129 0.37 -8.91 -15.16
CA SER A 129 1.70 -8.29 -15.19
C SER A 129 2.30 -8.00 -13.82
N GLY A 130 1.54 -8.18 -12.73
CA GLY A 130 1.92 -7.71 -11.40
C GLY A 130 1.82 -6.18 -11.22
N ARG A 131 1.34 -5.42 -12.22
CA ARG A 131 1.32 -3.95 -12.24
C ARG A 131 -0.07 -3.33 -12.32
N ALA A 132 -1.13 -4.15 -12.21
CA ALA A 132 -2.50 -3.69 -12.43
C ALA A 132 -2.92 -2.49 -11.56
N LEU A 133 -2.34 -2.34 -10.37
CA LEU A 133 -2.58 -1.19 -9.49
C LEU A 133 -1.47 -0.13 -9.53
N ILE A 134 -0.27 -0.46 -9.99
CA ILE A 134 0.84 0.50 -10.09
C ILE A 134 0.55 1.57 -11.15
N GLU A 135 0.06 1.17 -12.32
CA GLU A 135 -0.28 2.10 -13.41
C GLU A 135 -1.31 3.15 -12.98
N PRO A 136 -2.53 2.78 -12.54
CA PRO A 136 -3.54 3.77 -12.14
C PRO A 136 -3.13 4.58 -10.89
N PHE A 137 -2.29 4.02 -10.02
CA PHE A 137 -1.73 4.76 -8.90
C PHE A 137 -0.79 5.87 -9.38
N LEU A 138 0.14 5.58 -10.28
CA LEU A 138 1.09 6.56 -10.82
C LEU A 138 0.37 7.67 -11.61
N ASP A 139 -0.71 7.35 -12.30
CA ASP A 139 -1.54 8.32 -13.03
C ASP A 139 -2.21 9.36 -12.12
N ASP A 140 -2.56 9.00 -10.86
CA ASP A 140 -3.32 9.87 -9.95
C ASP A 140 -2.50 10.40 -8.76
N VAL A 141 -1.45 9.71 -8.31
CA VAL A 141 -0.68 10.09 -7.11
C VAL A 141 -0.10 11.50 -7.21
N GLY A 142 0.32 11.92 -8.40
CA GLY A 142 0.80 13.27 -8.64
C GLY A 142 -0.22 14.34 -8.25
N ARG A 143 -1.49 14.10 -8.37
CA ARG A 143 -2.54 15.06 -7.98
C ARG A 143 -2.59 15.32 -6.48
N VAL A 144 -2.44 14.28 -5.66
CA VAL A 144 -2.56 14.38 -4.19
C VAL A 144 -1.25 14.74 -3.50
N LEU A 145 -0.12 14.56 -4.20
CA LEU A 145 1.21 14.86 -3.70
C LEU A 145 1.48 16.36 -3.71
N ALA A 146 2.01 16.91 -2.62
CA ALA A 146 2.48 18.29 -2.53
C ALA A 146 3.65 18.55 -3.53
N PRO A 147 3.91 19.80 -3.93
CA PRO A 147 4.94 20.11 -4.94
C PRO A 147 6.33 19.54 -4.63
N ASP A 148 6.76 19.59 -3.36
CA ASP A 148 8.05 19.06 -2.89
C ASP A 148 7.92 17.68 -2.23
N GLY A 149 6.82 16.98 -2.49
CA GLY A 149 6.51 15.69 -1.88
C GLY A 149 7.29 14.53 -2.49
N VAL A 150 7.24 13.40 -1.80
CA VAL A 150 7.88 12.14 -2.21
C VAL A 150 6.87 10.99 -2.19
N VAL A 151 6.93 10.13 -3.19
CA VAL A 151 6.25 8.84 -3.18
C VAL A 151 7.27 7.75 -2.85
N LEU A 152 6.95 6.89 -1.90
CA LEU A 152 7.74 5.70 -1.57
C LEU A 152 6.96 4.49 -2.08
N LEU A 153 7.41 3.95 -3.22
CA LEU A 153 6.77 2.83 -3.91
C LEU A 153 7.61 1.56 -3.73
N LEU A 154 7.03 0.53 -3.14
CA LEU A 154 7.64 -0.79 -3.12
C LEU A 154 7.44 -1.49 -4.46
N VAL A 155 8.51 -2.05 -4.99
CA VAL A 155 8.55 -2.76 -6.27
C VAL A 155 9.22 -4.11 -6.08
N SER A 156 8.58 -5.18 -6.53
CA SER A 156 9.18 -6.50 -6.64
C SER A 156 9.80 -6.70 -8.02
N SER A 157 10.92 -7.43 -8.11
CA SER A 157 11.48 -7.85 -9.40
C SER A 157 10.51 -8.69 -10.24
N LEU A 158 9.48 -9.28 -9.62
CA LEU A 158 8.42 -10.03 -10.31
C LEU A 158 7.52 -9.14 -11.17
N THR A 159 7.46 -7.84 -10.87
CA THR A 159 6.64 -6.87 -11.63
C THR A 159 7.35 -6.26 -12.85
N GLY A 160 8.62 -6.58 -13.06
CA GLY A 160 9.44 -5.91 -14.07
C GLY A 160 9.90 -4.53 -13.61
N TYR A 161 11.08 -4.48 -13.01
CA TYR A 161 11.64 -3.26 -12.41
C TYR A 161 11.78 -2.12 -13.43
N ASP A 162 12.32 -2.41 -14.61
CA ASP A 162 12.55 -1.41 -15.67
C ASP A 162 11.22 -0.87 -16.22
N GLU A 163 10.19 -1.69 -16.29
CA GLU A 163 8.85 -1.29 -16.71
C GLU A 163 8.20 -0.34 -15.70
N VAL A 164 8.41 -0.57 -14.39
CA VAL A 164 7.91 0.34 -13.35
C VAL A 164 8.66 1.68 -13.42
N LEU A 165 9.96 1.68 -13.66
CA LEU A 165 10.72 2.93 -13.86
C LEU A 165 10.20 3.73 -15.06
N ALA A 166 9.92 3.06 -16.18
CA ALA A 166 9.36 3.71 -17.36
C ALA A 166 7.97 4.31 -17.08
N LEU A 167 7.09 3.59 -16.37
CA LEU A 167 5.79 4.10 -15.95
C LEU A 167 5.91 5.33 -15.04
N ALA A 168 6.86 5.33 -14.11
CA ALA A 168 7.10 6.49 -13.24
C ALA A 168 7.60 7.70 -14.04
N GLU A 169 8.50 7.51 -15.01
CA GLU A 169 8.97 8.56 -15.90
C GLU A 169 7.84 9.14 -16.76
N ASP A 170 7.00 8.28 -17.36
CA ASP A 170 5.84 8.68 -18.16
C ASP A 170 4.82 9.48 -17.32
N ALA A 171 4.68 9.14 -16.02
CA ALA A 171 3.86 9.89 -15.06
C ALA A 171 4.50 11.19 -14.55
N GLY A 172 5.71 11.54 -14.99
CA GLY A 172 6.42 12.78 -14.64
C GLY A 172 7.20 12.71 -13.34
N PHE A 173 7.68 11.51 -12.96
CA PHE A 173 8.51 11.31 -11.78
C PHE A 173 9.94 10.88 -12.17
N SER A 174 10.93 11.37 -11.43
CA SER A 174 12.23 10.72 -11.31
C SER A 174 12.17 9.66 -10.23
N ALA A 175 12.84 8.53 -10.41
CA ALA A 175 12.84 7.41 -9.47
C ALA A 175 14.28 7.11 -9.00
N GLU A 176 14.47 7.01 -7.69
CA GLU A 176 15.73 6.62 -7.07
C GLU A 176 15.50 5.49 -6.07
N PRO A 177 16.31 4.40 -6.09
CA PRO A 177 16.21 3.35 -5.08
C PRO A 177 16.70 3.87 -3.71
N VAL A 178 15.88 3.65 -2.66
CA VAL A 178 16.21 4.03 -1.28
C VAL A 178 16.76 2.86 -0.51
N VAL A 179 16.10 1.71 -0.62
CA VAL A 179 16.48 0.46 0.04
C VAL A 179 16.13 -0.71 -0.84
N GLU A 180 16.95 -1.76 -0.78
CA GLU A 180 16.78 -2.99 -1.54
C GLU A 180 17.10 -4.20 -0.65
N GLU A 181 16.32 -5.26 -0.77
CA GLU A 181 16.55 -6.54 -0.13
C GLU A 181 16.28 -7.70 -1.09
N SER A 182 17.22 -8.63 -1.17
CA SER A 182 17.12 -9.81 -2.05
C SER A 182 16.69 -11.04 -1.25
N PHE A 183 15.66 -11.70 -1.76
CA PHE A 183 15.13 -12.97 -1.29
C PHE A 183 15.41 -14.10 -2.29
N PRO A 184 15.21 -15.39 -1.95
CA PRO A 184 15.55 -16.50 -2.86
C PRO A 184 14.86 -16.46 -4.22
N PHE A 185 13.69 -15.82 -4.34
CA PHE A 185 12.88 -15.83 -5.57
C PHE A 185 12.55 -14.42 -6.09
N GLU A 186 12.87 -13.39 -5.32
CA GLU A 186 12.59 -12.00 -5.71
C GLU A 186 13.56 -11.02 -5.05
N THR A 187 13.64 -9.83 -5.62
CA THR A 187 14.28 -8.68 -4.99
C THR A 187 13.20 -7.61 -4.79
N LEU A 188 13.10 -7.09 -3.58
CA LEU A 188 12.22 -5.99 -3.24
C LEU A 188 13.04 -4.70 -3.18
N THR A 189 12.53 -3.66 -3.82
CA THR A 189 13.16 -2.34 -3.82
C THR A 189 12.11 -1.28 -3.46
N VAL A 190 12.43 -0.37 -2.57
CA VAL A 190 11.62 0.84 -2.37
C VAL A 190 12.22 1.97 -3.19
N LEU A 191 11.41 2.51 -4.09
CA LEU A 191 11.73 3.68 -4.91
C LEU A 191 11.22 4.95 -4.25
N ALA A 192 12.06 5.98 -4.17
CA ALA A 192 11.62 7.35 -3.93
C ALA A 192 11.33 8.02 -5.28
N LEU A 193 10.06 8.38 -5.50
CA LEU A 193 9.63 9.08 -6.70
C LEU A 193 9.45 10.57 -6.36
N ARG A 194 10.05 11.45 -7.15
CA ARG A 194 9.92 12.91 -7.02
C ARG A 194 9.53 13.51 -8.37
N ARG A 195 8.74 14.57 -8.36
CA ARG A 195 8.35 15.26 -9.60
C ARG A 195 9.59 15.80 -10.35
N THR A 196 9.61 15.62 -11.68
CA THR A 196 10.65 16.14 -12.56
C THR A 196 10.45 17.61 -12.91
#